data_dc09a11a70acdf49b2359e8ab542fce6
#
_entry.id   dc09a11a70acdf49b2359e8ab542fce6
#
_cell.length_a   1.000
_cell.length_b   1.000
_cell.length_c   1.000
_cell.angle_alpha   90.00
_cell.angle_beta   90.00
_cell.angle_gamma   90.00
#
_symmetry.space_group_name_H-M   'P 1'
#
loop_
_entity.id
_entity.type
_entity.pdbx_description
1 polymer ?
#
loop_
_entity_poly.entity_id
_entity_poly.type
_entity_poly.pdbx_seq_one_letter_code
_entity_poly.pdbx_strand_id
1 'polypeptide(L)'
;MLIVLILDRITKELAPGLPADGVTLIPGVIGLRYAENTGIAFSLLSGLPRLTGILGLAIVIGGFVWLRNKEFAALPLTGLALMAGGATGNMLDRLIRGFVPDMIETLFVNFPVFNIADSCLTVGCVLMMISLLCRPQDWEHINS
;
A
#
# COMPACT_ATOMS: atom_id res chain seq x y z
N MET A 1 -3.52 -9.24 -6.25
CA MET A 1 -2.82 -8.09 -6.83
C MET A 1 -3.72 -7.24 -7.73
N LEU A 2 -4.30 -7.76 -8.82
CA LEU A 2 -5.10 -6.94 -9.75
C LEU A 2 -6.30 -6.23 -9.11
N ILE A 3 -7.05 -6.92 -8.24
CA ILE A 3 -8.19 -6.34 -7.50
C ILE A 3 -7.74 -5.14 -6.66
N VAL A 4 -6.59 -5.24 -5.97
CA VAL A 4 -6.02 -4.15 -5.18
C VAL A 4 -5.75 -2.93 -6.05
N LEU A 5 -5.10 -3.11 -7.20
CA LEU A 5 -4.79 -2.03 -8.13
C LEU A 5 -6.05 -1.34 -8.66
N ILE A 6 -7.10 -2.13 -9.00
CA ILE A 6 -8.36 -1.57 -9.50
C ILE A 6 -9.06 -0.75 -8.41
N LEU A 7 -9.20 -1.30 -7.19
CA LEU A 7 -9.85 -0.60 -6.08
C LEU A 7 -9.08 0.66 -5.68
N ASP A 8 -7.76 0.55 -5.55
CA ASP A 8 -6.88 1.69 -5.25
C ASP A 8 -7.02 2.79 -6.31
N ARG A 9 -7.00 2.42 -7.59
CA ARG A 9 -7.15 3.38 -8.70
C ARG A 9 -8.49 4.08 -8.67
N ILE A 10 -9.59 3.34 -8.52
CA ILE A 10 -10.94 3.91 -8.47
C ILE A 10 -11.05 4.91 -7.31
N THR A 11 -10.63 4.53 -6.11
CA THR A 11 -10.74 5.41 -4.94
C THR A 11 -9.87 6.66 -5.08
N LYS A 12 -8.67 6.55 -5.63
CA LYS A 12 -7.77 7.69 -5.90
C LYS A 12 -8.30 8.64 -6.96
N GLU A 13 -9.02 8.16 -7.96
CA GLU A 13 -9.67 9.03 -8.96
C GLU A 13 -10.90 9.77 -8.39
N LEU A 14 -11.61 9.17 -7.44
CA LEU A 14 -12.76 9.77 -6.79
C LEU A 14 -12.39 10.76 -5.69
N ALA A 15 -11.23 10.59 -5.06
CA ALA A 15 -10.79 11.35 -3.89
C ALA A 15 -10.76 12.89 -4.10
N PRO A 16 -10.33 13.44 -5.26
CA PRO A 16 -10.35 14.89 -5.49
C PRO A 16 -11.76 15.50 -5.49
N GLY A 17 -12.79 14.68 -5.63
CA GLY A 17 -14.19 15.12 -5.55
C GLY A 17 -14.75 15.23 -4.11
N LEU A 18 -13.97 14.90 -3.10
CA LEU A 18 -14.37 15.04 -1.70
C LEU A 18 -14.49 16.52 -1.32
N PRO A 19 -15.45 16.89 -0.42
CA PRO A 19 -15.52 18.24 0.14
C PRO A 19 -14.22 18.66 0.82
N ALA A 20 -13.88 19.94 0.79
CA ALA A 20 -12.66 20.48 1.40
C ALA A 20 -12.55 20.17 2.92
N ASP A 21 -13.69 20.18 3.62
CA ASP A 21 -13.79 19.85 5.05
C ASP A 21 -13.83 18.34 5.32
N GLY A 22 -13.76 17.53 4.26
CA GLY A 22 -13.88 16.08 4.34
C GLY A 22 -15.30 15.59 4.63
N VAL A 23 -15.42 14.28 4.80
CA VAL A 23 -16.68 13.59 5.14
C VAL A 23 -16.44 12.62 6.29
N THR A 24 -17.21 12.74 7.35
CA THR A 24 -17.19 11.76 8.45
C THR A 24 -18.01 10.54 8.06
N LEU A 25 -17.38 9.37 7.98
CA LEU A 25 -18.06 8.10 7.73
C LEU A 25 -18.57 7.47 9.01
N ILE A 26 -17.69 7.36 10.00
CA ILE A 26 -18.01 6.82 11.34
C ILE A 26 -17.55 7.86 12.36
N PRO A 27 -18.48 8.53 13.07
CA PRO A 27 -18.15 9.59 14.03
C PRO A 27 -17.07 9.15 15.03
N GLY A 28 -16.03 9.96 15.16
CA GLY A 28 -14.92 9.70 16.07
C GLY A 28 -13.99 8.55 15.67
N VAL A 29 -14.21 7.87 14.53
CA VAL A 29 -13.40 6.73 14.11
C VAL A 29 -12.73 7.00 12.78
N ILE A 30 -13.49 7.22 11.71
CA ILE A 30 -12.95 7.30 10.34
C ILE A 30 -13.69 8.36 9.53
N GLY A 31 -12.93 9.10 8.75
CA GLY A 31 -13.41 10.07 7.78
C GLY A 31 -12.72 9.90 6.43
N LEU A 32 -13.18 10.68 5.47
CA LEU A 32 -12.54 10.83 4.17
C LEU A 32 -12.14 12.30 3.98
N ARG A 33 -10.88 12.54 3.67
CA ARG A 33 -10.33 13.86 3.36
C ARG A 33 -9.23 13.73 2.31
N TYR A 34 -9.37 14.43 1.21
CA TYR A 34 -8.35 14.41 0.16
C TYR A 34 -7.05 15.06 0.62
N ALA A 35 -5.93 14.39 0.34
CA ALA A 35 -4.59 14.91 0.55
C ALA A 35 -3.64 14.41 -0.55
N GLU A 36 -2.68 15.27 -0.95
CA GLU A 36 -1.61 14.91 -1.87
C GLU A 36 -0.33 14.59 -1.09
N ASN A 37 0.14 13.36 -1.20
CA ASN A 37 1.33 12.88 -0.50
C ASN A 37 2.52 12.83 -1.44
N THR A 38 3.47 13.74 -1.26
CA THR A 38 4.72 13.80 -2.05
C THR A 38 5.89 13.05 -1.41
N GLY A 39 5.70 12.54 -0.18
CA GLY A 39 6.71 11.78 0.58
C GLY A 39 6.45 10.28 0.61
N ILE A 40 7.19 9.63 1.50
CA ILE A 40 6.90 8.27 1.97
C ILE A 40 6.41 8.36 3.43
N ALA A 41 6.36 7.24 4.15
CA ALA A 41 5.87 7.20 5.53
C ALA A 41 6.41 8.38 6.37
N PHE A 42 5.50 9.06 7.09
CA PHE A 42 5.81 10.23 7.92
C PHE A 42 6.49 11.39 7.17
N SER A 43 6.14 11.60 5.90
CA SER A 43 6.69 12.66 5.04
C SER A 43 8.21 12.59 4.80
N LEU A 44 8.84 11.44 5.05
CA LEU A 44 10.22 11.23 4.66
C LEU A 44 10.37 11.38 3.14
N LEU A 45 11.48 11.97 2.68
CA LEU A 45 11.77 12.26 1.27
C LEU A 45 10.67 13.09 0.58
N SER A 46 9.94 13.94 1.34
CA SER A 46 9.02 14.91 0.78
C SER A 46 9.72 15.76 -0.28
N GLY A 47 9.04 16.03 -1.41
CA GLY A 47 9.61 16.75 -2.54
C GLY A 47 10.42 15.89 -3.51
N LEU A 48 10.62 14.61 -3.26
CA LEU A 48 11.30 13.66 -4.15
C LEU A 48 10.41 12.48 -4.59
N PRO A 49 9.16 12.72 -5.02
CA PRO A 49 8.21 11.62 -5.30
C PRO A 49 8.67 10.72 -6.44
N ARG A 50 9.31 11.25 -7.47
CA ARG A 50 9.82 10.43 -8.58
C ARG A 50 10.97 9.52 -8.15
N LEU A 51 11.86 10.01 -7.27
CA LEU A 51 12.93 9.17 -6.72
C LEU A 51 12.36 8.02 -5.91
N THR A 52 11.39 8.30 -5.02
CA THR A 52 10.73 7.26 -4.23
C THR A 52 9.91 6.30 -5.11
N GLY A 53 9.35 6.78 -6.23
CA GLY A 53 8.71 5.96 -7.25
C GLY A 53 9.70 5.01 -7.93
N ILE A 54 10.90 5.48 -8.32
CA ILE A 54 11.96 4.65 -8.93
C ILE A 54 12.46 3.59 -7.92
N LEU A 55 12.67 3.96 -6.67
CA LEU A 55 13.04 3.00 -5.63
C LEU A 55 11.95 1.94 -5.41
N GLY A 56 10.68 2.36 -5.39
CA GLY A 56 9.54 1.44 -5.34
C GLY A 56 9.51 0.47 -6.53
N LEU A 57 9.77 0.97 -7.75
CA LEU A 57 9.86 0.14 -8.95
C LEU A 57 10.98 -0.90 -8.82
N ALA A 58 12.16 -0.50 -8.36
CA ALA A 58 13.29 -1.41 -8.16
C ALA A 58 12.95 -2.51 -7.13
N ILE A 59 12.26 -2.16 -6.03
CA ILE A 59 11.81 -3.12 -5.01
C ILE A 59 10.78 -4.09 -5.59
N VAL A 60 9.78 -3.61 -6.34
CA VAL A 60 8.74 -4.46 -6.94
C VAL A 60 9.35 -5.41 -7.96
N ILE A 61 10.22 -4.92 -8.85
CA ILE A 61 10.89 -5.77 -9.86
C ILE A 61 11.84 -6.76 -9.17
N GLY A 62 12.67 -6.31 -8.25
CA GLY A 62 13.60 -7.17 -7.51
C GLY A 62 12.87 -8.27 -6.74
N GLY A 63 11.79 -7.92 -6.05
CA GLY A 63 10.92 -8.86 -5.36
C GLY A 63 10.31 -9.88 -6.33
N PHE A 64 9.75 -9.43 -7.45
CA PHE A 64 9.19 -10.33 -8.45
C PHE A 64 10.24 -11.30 -9.02
N VAL A 65 11.42 -10.80 -9.40
CA VAL A 65 12.50 -11.64 -9.94
C VAL A 65 12.96 -12.68 -8.92
N TRP A 66 13.07 -12.29 -7.65
CA TRP A 66 13.48 -13.19 -6.57
C TRP A 66 12.42 -14.23 -6.24
N LEU A 67 11.13 -13.88 -6.30
CA LEU A 67 10.01 -14.73 -5.88
C LEU A 67 9.42 -15.58 -7.02
N ARG A 68 9.66 -15.26 -8.30
CA ARG A 68 8.96 -15.86 -9.46
C ARG A 68 9.06 -17.38 -9.59
N ASN A 69 10.12 -17.98 -9.03
CA ASN A 69 10.37 -19.42 -9.11
C ASN A 69 10.13 -20.12 -7.77
N LYS A 70 9.52 -19.43 -6.79
CA LYS A 70 9.27 -19.98 -5.46
C LYS A 70 7.80 -20.32 -5.30
N GLU A 71 7.53 -21.45 -4.66
CA GLU A 71 6.18 -21.87 -4.29
C GLU A 71 5.85 -21.35 -2.89
N PHE A 72 4.68 -20.80 -2.73
CA PHE A 72 4.20 -20.25 -1.46
C PHE A 72 2.89 -20.89 -1.05
N ALA A 73 2.73 -21.17 0.24
CA ALA A 73 1.44 -21.46 0.82
C ALA A 73 0.47 -20.25 0.66
N ALA A 74 -0.82 -20.52 0.80
CA ALA A 74 -1.86 -19.51 0.53
C ALA A 74 -1.71 -18.22 1.37
N LEU A 75 -1.30 -18.33 2.62
CA LEU A 75 -1.20 -17.18 3.52
C LEU A 75 -0.06 -16.22 3.11
N PRO A 76 1.20 -16.64 2.98
CA PRO A 76 2.27 -15.76 2.51
C PRO A 76 2.02 -15.28 1.07
N LEU A 77 1.46 -16.10 0.18
CA LEU A 77 1.10 -15.68 -1.18
C LEU A 77 0.08 -14.54 -1.16
N THR A 78 -0.93 -14.60 -0.29
CA THR A 78 -1.91 -13.53 -0.12
C THR A 78 -1.24 -12.26 0.40
N GLY A 79 -0.39 -12.36 1.42
CA GLY A 79 0.38 -11.25 1.95
C GLY A 79 1.24 -10.56 0.88
N LEU A 80 2.02 -11.36 0.13
CA LEU A 80 2.84 -10.86 -0.99
C LEU A 80 2.00 -10.20 -2.09
N ALA A 81 0.85 -10.78 -2.44
CA ALA A 81 -0.04 -10.21 -3.46
C ALA A 81 -0.64 -8.85 -3.06
N LEU A 82 -1.00 -8.69 -1.77
CA LEU A 82 -1.46 -7.42 -1.21
C LEU A 82 -0.34 -6.39 -1.20
N MET A 83 0.84 -6.75 -0.72
CA MET A 83 2.02 -5.88 -0.67
C MET A 83 2.44 -5.43 -2.08
N ALA A 84 2.53 -6.37 -3.02
CA ALA A 84 2.90 -6.05 -4.40
C ALA A 84 1.87 -5.13 -5.07
N GLY A 85 0.57 -5.37 -4.83
CA GLY A 85 -0.51 -4.51 -5.34
C GLY A 85 -0.44 -3.10 -4.78
N GLY A 86 -0.32 -2.95 -3.46
CA GLY A 86 -0.21 -1.66 -2.79
C GLY A 86 1.07 -0.90 -3.20
N ALA A 87 2.21 -1.57 -3.18
CA ALA A 87 3.49 -0.96 -3.60
C ALA A 87 3.43 -0.47 -5.05
N THR A 88 2.86 -1.28 -5.96
CA THR A 88 2.71 -0.92 -7.38
C THR A 88 1.78 0.28 -7.55
N GLY A 89 0.64 0.35 -6.85
CA GLY A 89 -0.29 1.47 -6.91
C GLY A 89 0.39 2.79 -6.53
N ASN A 90 1.01 2.83 -5.36
CA ASN A 90 1.70 4.03 -4.88
C ASN A 90 2.95 4.40 -5.70
N MET A 91 3.66 3.40 -6.24
CA MET A 91 4.79 3.62 -7.15
C MET A 91 4.34 4.30 -8.44
N LEU A 92 3.29 3.79 -9.08
CA LEU A 92 2.76 4.35 -10.34
C LEU A 92 2.32 5.80 -10.17
N ASP A 93 1.63 6.13 -9.07
CA ASP A 93 1.22 7.52 -8.81
C ASP A 93 2.44 8.44 -8.67
N ARG A 94 3.47 8.03 -7.93
CA ARG A 94 4.71 8.84 -7.79
C ARG A 94 5.45 9.06 -9.10
N LEU A 95 5.50 8.04 -9.97
CA LEU A 95 6.17 8.15 -11.27
C LEU A 95 5.38 9.01 -12.24
N ILE A 96 4.06 8.85 -12.29
CA ILE A 96 3.20 9.48 -13.30
C ILE A 96 2.74 10.86 -12.84
N ARG A 97 2.18 10.96 -11.60
CA ARG A 97 1.57 12.19 -11.07
C ARG A 97 2.54 13.05 -10.29
N GLY A 98 3.60 12.46 -9.72
CA GLY A 98 4.52 13.14 -8.80
C GLY A 98 3.99 13.27 -7.37
N PHE A 99 2.88 12.62 -7.04
CA PHE A 99 2.30 12.51 -5.69
C PHE A 99 1.41 11.28 -5.61
N VAL A 100 1.02 10.90 -4.41
CA VAL A 100 0.04 9.85 -4.15
C VAL A 100 -1.23 10.50 -3.60
N PRO A 101 -2.42 10.26 -4.21
CA PRO A 101 -3.69 10.68 -3.64
C PRO A 101 -4.01 9.83 -2.41
N ASP A 102 -4.19 10.48 -1.27
CA ASP A 102 -4.63 9.88 -0.01
C ASP A 102 -6.03 10.37 0.34
N MET A 103 -6.85 9.55 1.03
CA MET A 103 -8.22 9.93 1.33
C MET A 103 -8.77 9.40 2.65
N ILE A 104 -8.17 8.42 3.29
CA ILE A 104 -8.68 7.81 4.52
C ILE A 104 -8.04 8.51 5.71
N GLU A 105 -8.88 9.08 6.60
CA GLU A 105 -8.45 9.78 7.80
C GLU A 105 -8.97 9.07 9.05
N THR A 106 -8.08 8.85 10.03
CA THR A 106 -8.47 8.39 11.36
C THR A 106 -8.83 9.59 12.24
N LEU A 107 -9.98 9.53 12.95
CA LEU A 107 -10.50 10.64 13.73
C LEU A 107 -10.20 10.53 15.23
N PHE A 108 -9.75 9.36 15.70
CA PHE A 108 -9.44 9.08 17.13
C PHE A 108 -7.95 9.24 17.47
N VAL A 109 -7.09 9.37 16.46
CA VAL A 109 -5.64 9.53 16.61
C VAL A 109 -5.11 10.42 15.49
N ASN A 110 -4.11 11.23 15.81
CA ASN A 110 -3.41 12.02 14.79
C ASN A 110 -2.48 11.11 13.97
N PHE A 111 -3.01 10.62 12.86
CA PHE A 111 -2.30 9.76 11.92
C PHE A 111 -2.38 10.39 10.51
N PRO A 112 -1.33 10.30 9.69
CA PRO A 112 -1.39 10.79 8.32
C PRO A 112 -2.55 10.19 7.55
N VAL A 113 -3.15 10.98 6.67
CA VAL A 113 -4.15 10.46 5.71
C VAL A 113 -3.48 9.42 4.82
N PHE A 114 -4.17 8.34 4.53
CA PHE A 114 -3.66 7.21 3.77
C PHE A 114 -4.68 6.70 2.74
N ASN A 115 -4.33 5.67 1.98
CA ASN A 115 -5.15 5.14 0.90
C ASN A 115 -5.32 3.62 0.97
N ILE A 116 -6.00 3.04 -0.02
CA ILE A 116 -6.23 1.58 -0.12
C ILE A 116 -4.91 0.83 -0.32
N ALA A 117 -3.96 1.36 -1.10
CA ALA A 117 -2.65 0.74 -1.29
C ALA A 117 -1.88 0.60 0.03
N ASP A 118 -1.89 1.66 0.88
CA ASP A 118 -1.25 1.63 2.20
C ASP A 118 -1.90 0.61 3.14
N SER A 119 -3.24 0.54 3.11
CA SER A 119 -4.00 -0.48 3.86
C SER A 119 -3.60 -1.88 3.43
N CYS A 120 -3.50 -2.13 2.11
CA CYS A 120 -3.08 -3.42 1.58
C CYS A 120 -1.62 -3.76 1.92
N LEU A 121 -0.72 -2.78 1.88
CA LEU A 121 0.67 -2.95 2.34
C LEU A 121 0.71 -3.37 3.81
N THR A 122 -0.02 -2.67 4.67
CA THR A 122 -0.08 -2.95 6.11
C THR A 122 -0.64 -4.35 6.39
N VAL A 123 -1.80 -4.69 5.81
CA VAL A 123 -2.42 -6.01 5.97
C VAL A 123 -1.50 -7.10 5.41
N GLY A 124 -0.90 -6.88 4.25
CA GLY A 124 0.04 -7.80 3.64
C GLY A 124 1.25 -8.07 4.54
N CYS A 125 1.85 -7.02 5.13
CA CYS A 125 2.94 -7.17 6.11
C CYS A 125 2.50 -7.97 7.34
N VAL A 126 1.31 -7.73 7.88
CA VAL A 126 0.78 -8.47 9.03
C VAL A 126 0.60 -9.96 8.68
N LEU A 127 0.03 -10.28 7.51
CA LEU A 127 -0.12 -11.67 7.07
C LEU A 127 1.24 -12.37 6.90
N MET A 128 2.24 -11.67 6.36
CA MET A 128 3.60 -12.19 6.25
C MET A 128 4.21 -12.45 7.62
N MET A 129 4.06 -11.54 8.59
CA MET A 129 4.55 -11.74 9.96
C MET A 129 3.86 -12.92 10.64
N ILE A 130 2.53 -13.06 10.50
CA ILE A 130 1.78 -14.21 11.03
C ILE A 130 2.31 -15.51 10.43
N SER A 131 2.52 -15.55 9.12
CA SER A 131 3.07 -16.73 8.45
C SER A 131 4.46 -17.08 8.97
N LEU A 132 5.35 -16.09 9.06
CA LEU A 132 6.73 -16.31 9.52
C LEU A 132 6.82 -16.76 10.99
N LEU A 133 6.00 -16.17 11.87
CA LEU A 133 6.12 -16.40 13.32
C LEU A 133 5.25 -17.57 13.81
N CYS A 134 4.08 -17.79 13.19
CA CYS A 134 3.11 -18.75 13.67
C CYS A 134 2.93 -19.98 12.76
N ARG A 135 3.50 -19.96 11.54
CA ARG A 135 3.33 -21.02 10.54
C ARG A 135 4.64 -21.33 9.81
N PRO A 136 5.69 -21.80 10.49
CA PRO A 136 6.99 -22.07 9.87
C PRO A 136 6.88 -23.07 8.71
N GLN A 137 5.92 -24.00 8.74
CA GLN A 137 5.65 -24.95 7.67
C GLN A 137 5.33 -24.31 6.32
N ASP A 138 4.83 -23.07 6.31
CA ASP A 138 4.55 -22.34 5.07
C ASP A 138 5.83 -21.99 4.27
N TRP A 139 7.01 -22.17 4.89
CA TRP A 139 8.33 -21.78 4.36
C TRP A 139 9.28 -22.95 4.10
N GLU A 140 8.91 -24.17 4.48
CA GLU A 140 9.77 -25.34 4.37
C GLU A 140 10.16 -25.68 2.92
N HIS A 141 9.24 -25.43 1.97
CA HIS A 141 9.44 -25.73 0.54
C HIS A 141 10.18 -24.62 -0.25
N ILE A 142 10.44 -23.47 0.36
CA ILE A 142 11.10 -22.34 -0.35
C ILE A 142 12.61 -22.54 -0.45
N ASN A 143 13.20 -23.39 0.41
CA ASN A 143 14.62 -23.62 0.50
C ASN A 143 15.07 -24.97 -0.08
N SER A 144 14.15 -25.76 -0.60
CA SER A 144 14.43 -27.01 -1.32
C SER A 144 14.48 -26.74 -2.83
#